data_3a65bb449733d6462a8f809507b4a4d6
#
_entry.id   3a65bb449733d6462a8f809507b4a4d6
#
_cell.length_a   1.000
_cell.length_b   1.000
_cell.length_c   1.000
_cell.angle_alpha   90.00
_cell.angle_beta   90.00
_cell.angle_gamma   90.00
#
_symmetry.space_group_name_H-M   'P 1'
#
loop_
_entity.id
_entity.type
_entity.pdbx_description
1 polymer ?
#
loop_
_entity_poly.entity_id
_entity_poly.type
_entity_poly.pdbx_seq_one_letter_code
_entity_poly.pdbx_strand_id
1 'polypeptide(L)'
;MHRLILITSCLFSACLCAQHSSPTLISPQKADTWAATDALGRSLPGNAEVGDLDKEKYVGIFYFTWLGAHGHDKHSSPIQSEGVMPKEAGKDYKSPYDISKILAEHPDEPQYGPELAFHHWGEPYFGYYLSDDEWVITRHAQLLSDAGVDVIVFDVTNAVVYLPIALKICTVFSRLQQQGWAVPKVAFLTNTRHVETTEKLYAGFYERGLYEDLWFRWKGKPLLMGNPEGLPTEIARFFNFRRSWAWTEGQEWFGDGKDKWPWIDHYPQNYGWHDNPDTPEQIVVSTAQHPISNIGRSFHHGSQPPADSIDSGAGWFFAEQWKRALEVDPEFVFITGWNEWVAMRFTDGRAKEIMGKPIKKGETFFVDQYNEEFSRDIEPMKGGFGDNYYYQMIDGIRKFKGARPLVQSAVDPARIILDGSFNDWDDALHVYHDHTGDITDRHHPGWGSIDAYTNASGRNDLLESRLVETNDTLSFYLRTAAGFSGGQLPHGLTLYLKTSQTPPGALGYDYRIMRSSVTIGEDPQLIIEKAVSSTRWTQIATLPYALTGNELELSLSKVHLPNPGKSLEFKWADAKESFNDPMSFYDQGDCAPNARFNYRYLLNSNNR
;
A
#
# COMPACT_ATOMS: atom_id res chain seq x y z
N MET A 1 -16.95 -73.93 -34.97
CA MET A 1 -16.09 -72.79 -35.36
C MET A 1 -16.79 -71.51 -34.97
N HIS A 2 -16.46 -70.98 -33.78
CA HIS A 2 -17.05 -69.76 -33.23
C HIS A 2 -16.17 -68.54 -33.61
N ARG A 3 -16.75 -67.58 -34.31
CA ARG A 3 -16.08 -66.30 -34.54
C ARG A 3 -16.38 -65.34 -33.37
N LEU A 4 -15.32 -64.96 -32.71
CA LEU A 4 -15.36 -63.92 -31.65
C LEU A 4 -15.30 -62.51 -32.29
N ILE A 5 -16.29 -61.68 -32.06
CA ILE A 5 -16.30 -60.26 -32.47
C ILE A 5 -15.77 -59.45 -31.29
N LEU A 6 -14.59 -58.85 -31.45
CA LEU A 6 -14.04 -57.88 -30.51
C LEU A 6 -14.68 -56.50 -30.80
N ILE A 7 -15.45 -55.96 -29.87
CA ILE A 7 -15.94 -54.58 -29.88
C ILE A 7 -14.92 -53.74 -29.12
N THR A 8 -14.15 -52.92 -29.85
CA THR A 8 -13.24 -51.94 -29.26
C THR A 8 -14.05 -50.69 -28.88
N SER A 9 -14.23 -50.47 -27.61
CA SER A 9 -14.87 -49.26 -27.04
C SER A 9 -13.84 -48.15 -26.96
N CYS A 10 -13.90 -47.16 -27.85
CA CYS A 10 -13.14 -45.90 -27.71
C CYS A 10 -13.79 -45.03 -26.63
N LEU A 11 -13.16 -44.98 -25.46
CA LEU A 11 -13.44 -44.01 -24.44
C LEU A 11 -12.84 -42.66 -24.90
N PHE A 12 -13.69 -41.76 -25.36
CA PHE A 12 -13.34 -40.33 -25.48
C PHE A 12 -13.26 -39.75 -24.08
N SER A 13 -12.05 -39.57 -23.59
CA SER A 13 -11.79 -38.76 -22.38
C SER A 13 -11.92 -37.31 -22.78
N ALA A 14 -13.06 -36.70 -22.49
CA ALA A 14 -13.22 -35.26 -22.57
C ALA A 14 -12.40 -34.64 -21.40
N CYS A 15 -11.21 -34.15 -21.72
CA CYS A 15 -10.48 -33.24 -20.83
C CYS A 15 -11.28 -31.94 -20.73
N LEU A 16 -12.08 -31.81 -19.67
CA LEU A 16 -12.54 -30.49 -19.22
C LEU A 16 -11.30 -29.72 -18.76
N CYS A 17 -10.80 -28.85 -19.62
CA CYS A 17 -9.93 -27.77 -19.17
C CYS A 17 -10.75 -26.88 -18.24
N ALA A 18 -10.68 -27.11 -16.94
CA ALA A 18 -11.13 -26.15 -15.95
C ALA A 18 -10.32 -24.89 -16.19
N GLN A 19 -10.99 -23.82 -16.56
CA GLN A 19 -10.41 -22.47 -16.56
C GLN A 19 -10.01 -22.17 -15.11
N HIS A 20 -8.74 -22.34 -14.78
CA HIS A 20 -8.20 -21.88 -13.52
C HIS A 20 -8.06 -20.36 -13.62
N SER A 21 -9.15 -19.63 -13.32
CA SER A 21 -8.99 -18.30 -12.76
C SER A 21 -8.17 -18.49 -11.49
N SER A 22 -7.04 -17.80 -11.37
CA SER A 22 -6.27 -17.83 -10.13
C SER A 22 -7.21 -17.44 -8.99
N PRO A 23 -7.38 -18.25 -7.94
CA PRO A 23 -8.22 -17.88 -6.85
C PRO A 23 -7.70 -16.56 -6.28
N THR A 24 -8.54 -15.54 -6.24
CA THR A 24 -8.24 -14.32 -5.50
C THR A 24 -7.99 -14.78 -4.06
N LEU A 25 -6.75 -14.64 -3.58
CA LEU A 25 -6.41 -14.96 -2.20
C LEU A 25 -7.21 -14.01 -1.33
N ILE A 26 -8.24 -14.54 -0.67
CA ILE A 26 -9.03 -13.77 0.28
C ILE A 26 -8.14 -13.61 1.50
N SER A 27 -7.65 -12.39 1.72
CA SER A 27 -6.87 -12.08 2.90
C SER A 27 -7.63 -12.43 4.18
N PRO A 28 -7.04 -13.17 5.12
CA PRO A 28 -7.65 -13.39 6.42
C PRO A 28 -7.85 -12.07 7.19
N GLN A 29 -7.03 -11.06 6.92
CA GLN A 29 -7.08 -9.76 7.59
C GLN A 29 -8.37 -8.97 7.32
N LYS A 30 -9.06 -9.20 6.19
CA LYS A 30 -10.31 -8.50 5.84
C LYS A 30 -10.22 -6.96 5.92
N ALA A 31 -9.12 -6.38 5.43
CA ALA A 31 -8.85 -4.94 5.54
C ALA A 31 -9.95 -4.04 4.96
N ASP A 32 -10.72 -4.52 4.01
CA ASP A 32 -11.90 -3.83 3.45
C ASP A 32 -13.03 -3.56 4.48
N THR A 33 -13.01 -4.26 5.63
CA THR A 33 -13.95 -4.04 6.74
C THR A 33 -13.43 -3.06 7.80
N TRP A 34 -12.14 -2.68 7.74
CA TRP A 34 -11.53 -1.80 8.74
C TRP A 34 -11.94 -0.34 8.53
N ALA A 35 -12.02 0.41 9.63
CA ALA A 35 -12.23 1.85 9.60
C ALA A 35 -10.87 2.58 9.54
N ALA A 36 -10.84 3.71 8.87
CA ALA A 36 -9.75 4.68 8.98
C ALA A 36 -10.28 6.09 8.69
N THR A 37 -9.60 7.09 9.25
CA THR A 37 -9.84 8.50 8.96
C THR A 37 -8.47 9.14 8.67
N ASP A 38 -8.32 9.78 7.51
CA ASP A 38 -7.08 10.44 7.13
C ASP A 38 -6.87 11.78 7.88
N ALA A 39 -5.75 12.44 7.62
CA ALA A 39 -5.42 13.71 8.27
C ALA A 39 -6.37 14.86 7.89
N LEU A 40 -7.12 14.75 6.79
CA LEU A 40 -8.14 15.71 6.36
C LEU A 40 -9.52 15.41 6.94
N GLY A 41 -9.67 14.36 7.75
CA GLY A 41 -10.94 13.95 8.34
C GLY A 41 -11.84 13.14 7.41
N ARG A 42 -11.33 12.65 6.26
CA ARG A 42 -12.08 11.78 5.35
C ARG A 42 -12.06 10.35 5.88
N SER A 43 -13.25 9.77 6.07
CA SER A 43 -13.41 8.39 6.56
C SER A 43 -13.61 7.43 5.40
N LEU A 44 -13.04 6.24 5.52
CA LEU A 44 -13.22 5.18 4.52
C LEU A 44 -14.66 4.65 4.53
N PRO A 45 -15.28 4.45 3.35
CA PRO A 45 -16.61 3.89 3.24
C PRO A 45 -16.62 2.39 3.62
N GLY A 46 -17.74 1.93 4.15
CA GLY A 46 -17.97 0.51 4.44
C GLY A 46 -18.98 -0.11 3.48
N ASN A 47 -19.27 -1.41 3.64
CA ASN A 47 -20.19 -2.17 2.79
C ASN A 47 -21.55 -1.49 2.57
N ALA A 48 -22.15 -0.86 3.61
CA ALA A 48 -23.42 -0.17 3.50
C ALA A 48 -23.44 0.99 2.50
N GLU A 49 -22.26 1.53 2.17
CA GLU A 49 -22.09 2.68 1.27
C GLU A 49 -21.64 2.25 -0.12
N VAL A 50 -20.84 1.17 -0.23
CA VAL A 50 -20.22 0.76 -1.50
C VAL A 50 -20.72 -0.59 -2.03
N GLY A 51 -21.55 -1.32 -1.28
CA GLY A 51 -22.06 -2.64 -1.67
C GLY A 51 -21.07 -3.78 -1.42
N ASP A 52 -21.46 -4.97 -1.86
CA ASP A 52 -20.67 -6.19 -1.65
C ASP A 52 -19.43 -6.22 -2.56
N LEU A 53 -18.40 -6.93 -2.09
CA LEU A 53 -17.13 -7.08 -2.78
C LEU A 53 -17.32 -7.80 -4.14
N ASP A 54 -16.99 -7.12 -5.23
CA ASP A 54 -16.92 -7.68 -6.57
C ASP A 54 -15.53 -8.29 -6.81
N LYS A 55 -15.50 -9.61 -7.04
CA LYS A 55 -14.27 -10.38 -7.24
C LYS A 55 -13.77 -10.36 -8.69
N GLU A 56 -14.53 -9.79 -9.60
CA GLU A 56 -14.19 -9.68 -11.02
C GLU A 56 -13.53 -8.33 -11.37
N LYS A 57 -13.38 -7.44 -10.39
CA LYS A 57 -12.73 -6.15 -10.51
C LYS A 57 -11.34 -6.17 -9.93
N TYR A 58 -10.38 -5.63 -10.68
CA TYR A 58 -8.97 -5.65 -10.35
C TYR A 58 -8.39 -4.24 -10.28
N VAL A 59 -7.43 -4.06 -9.39
CA VAL A 59 -6.67 -2.82 -9.24
C VAL A 59 -5.19 -3.12 -9.34
N GLY A 60 -4.52 -2.45 -10.29
CA GLY A 60 -3.07 -2.48 -10.42
C GLY A 60 -2.45 -1.14 -10.07
N ILE A 61 -1.19 -1.15 -9.65
CA ILE A 61 -0.44 0.07 -9.37
C ILE A 61 0.96 0.00 -9.98
N PHE A 62 1.41 1.13 -10.52
CA PHE A 62 2.75 1.27 -11.08
C PHE A 62 3.78 1.31 -9.95
N TYR A 63 4.83 0.47 -10.06
CA TYR A 63 5.82 0.28 -9.00
C TYR A 63 7.24 0.39 -9.55
N PHE A 64 8.06 1.21 -8.92
CA PHE A 64 9.40 1.55 -9.39
C PHE A 64 10.46 0.76 -8.61
N THR A 65 11.47 0.23 -9.34
CA THR A 65 12.51 -0.68 -8.81
C THR A 65 13.91 -0.11 -8.94
N TRP A 66 14.05 1.17 -9.22
CA TRP A 66 15.30 1.81 -9.59
C TRP A 66 15.93 2.72 -8.53
N LEU A 67 15.35 2.81 -7.32
CA LEU A 67 15.98 3.51 -6.20
C LEU A 67 17.31 2.82 -5.83
N GLY A 68 18.43 3.47 -6.20
CA GLY A 68 19.77 2.93 -6.05
C GLY A 68 20.29 2.05 -7.19
N ALA A 69 19.44 1.59 -8.12
CA ALA A 69 19.85 0.70 -9.21
C ALA A 69 20.81 1.35 -10.23
N HIS A 70 20.79 2.68 -10.34
CA HIS A 70 21.71 3.46 -11.17
C HIS A 70 22.84 4.09 -10.35
N GLY A 71 23.03 3.60 -9.14
CA GLY A 71 23.98 4.14 -8.19
C GLY A 71 23.35 5.16 -7.25
N HIS A 72 23.83 5.17 -6.03
CA HIS A 72 23.31 6.00 -4.93
C HIS A 72 24.42 6.59 -4.06
N ASP A 73 25.67 6.31 -4.37
CA ASP A 73 26.84 6.84 -3.69
C ASP A 73 27.99 7.11 -4.69
N LYS A 74 29.06 7.72 -4.21
CA LYS A 74 30.25 8.05 -5.02
C LYS A 74 30.96 6.86 -5.66
N HIS A 75 30.64 5.64 -5.26
CA HIS A 75 31.31 4.41 -5.70
C HIS A 75 30.48 3.59 -6.68
N SER A 76 29.15 3.76 -6.68
CA SER A 76 28.23 2.89 -7.40
C SER A 76 27.90 3.35 -8.82
N SER A 77 28.18 4.61 -9.17
CA SER A 77 27.97 5.12 -10.53
C SER A 77 28.98 6.20 -10.91
N PRO A 78 29.57 6.16 -12.12
CA PRO A 78 30.39 7.26 -12.63
C PRO A 78 29.62 8.60 -12.70
N ILE A 79 28.31 8.55 -12.91
CA ILE A 79 27.44 9.73 -12.98
C ILE A 79 27.29 10.39 -11.61
N GLN A 80 27.23 9.58 -10.57
CA GLN A 80 27.11 10.07 -9.17
C GLN A 80 28.46 10.25 -8.47
N SER A 81 29.54 9.66 -8.99
CA SER A 81 30.87 9.76 -8.39
C SER A 81 31.46 11.16 -8.44
N GLU A 82 31.03 12.00 -9.40
CA GLU A 82 31.47 13.39 -9.53
C GLU A 82 30.68 14.34 -8.64
N GLY A 83 29.50 13.93 -8.20
CA GLY A 83 28.71 14.68 -7.23
C GLY A 83 29.26 14.50 -5.82
N VAL A 84 29.88 15.54 -5.26
CA VAL A 84 30.23 15.56 -3.85
C VAL A 84 28.93 15.52 -3.05
N MET A 85 28.57 14.34 -2.53
CA MET A 85 27.55 14.27 -1.49
C MET A 85 28.07 15.10 -0.30
N PRO A 86 27.43 16.21 0.08
CA PRO A 86 27.82 16.92 1.28
C PRO A 86 27.77 15.92 2.44
N LYS A 87 28.86 15.83 3.21
CA LYS A 87 28.89 15.02 4.45
C LYS A 87 27.87 15.49 5.48
N GLU A 88 27.27 16.61 5.21
CA GLU A 88 26.20 17.24 5.94
C GLU A 88 24.98 17.34 5.01
N ALA A 89 24.28 16.24 4.76
CA ALA A 89 22.84 16.34 4.63
C ALA A 89 22.42 17.09 5.90
N GLY A 90 21.98 18.32 5.77
CA GLY A 90 21.70 19.16 6.92
C GLY A 90 20.77 18.44 7.88
N LYS A 91 20.66 18.93 9.12
CA LYS A 91 19.79 18.37 10.18
C LYS A 91 18.33 18.08 9.75
N ASP A 92 17.95 18.44 8.54
CA ASP A 92 16.64 18.27 7.92
C ASP A 92 16.51 16.94 7.16
N TYR A 93 17.51 16.08 7.15
CA TYR A 93 17.53 14.77 6.47
C TYR A 93 17.18 14.78 4.98
N LYS A 94 17.09 15.95 4.33
CA LYS A 94 16.80 16.04 2.91
C LYS A 94 17.95 15.55 2.07
N SER A 95 17.65 14.74 1.06
CA SER A 95 18.65 14.33 0.07
C SER A 95 19.35 15.58 -0.50
N PRO A 96 20.69 15.59 -0.60
CA PRO A 96 21.40 16.68 -1.24
C PRO A 96 21.03 16.83 -2.74
N TYR A 97 20.46 15.76 -3.31
CA TYR A 97 19.92 15.74 -4.68
C TYR A 97 18.40 16.03 -4.69
N ASP A 98 17.91 16.92 -3.83
CA ASP A 98 16.52 17.35 -3.85
C ASP A 98 16.26 18.26 -5.03
N ILE A 99 15.26 17.93 -5.85
CA ILE A 99 14.90 18.70 -7.07
C ILE A 99 14.59 20.15 -6.74
N SER A 100 13.89 20.41 -5.63
CA SER A 100 13.49 21.77 -5.25
C SER A 100 14.69 22.67 -4.95
N LYS A 101 15.76 22.11 -4.36
CA LYS A 101 17.01 22.83 -4.09
C LYS A 101 17.71 23.22 -5.39
N ILE A 102 17.82 22.29 -6.34
CA ILE A 102 18.45 22.54 -7.65
C ILE A 102 17.71 23.62 -8.42
N LEU A 103 16.37 23.56 -8.41
CA LEU A 103 15.55 24.53 -9.12
C LEU A 103 15.54 25.92 -8.45
N ALA A 104 15.73 25.98 -7.12
CA ALA A 104 15.73 27.24 -6.37
C ALA A 104 17.08 27.99 -6.45
N GLU A 105 18.20 27.27 -6.59
CA GLU A 105 19.52 27.90 -6.48
C GLU A 105 19.98 28.54 -7.80
N HIS A 106 20.39 27.77 -8.76
CA HIS A 106 20.83 28.24 -10.08
C HIS A 106 20.63 27.10 -11.08
N PRO A 107 19.63 27.18 -11.96
CA PRO A 107 19.43 26.16 -12.98
C PRO A 107 20.65 25.94 -13.88
N ASP A 108 21.47 26.97 -14.07
CA ASP A 108 22.63 26.94 -14.96
C ASP A 108 23.91 26.33 -14.32
N GLU A 109 24.06 26.46 -13.00
CA GLU A 109 25.21 25.96 -12.22
C GLU A 109 24.79 25.38 -10.88
N PRO A 110 24.04 24.27 -10.86
CA PRO A 110 23.59 23.68 -9.60
C PRO A 110 24.76 23.07 -8.81
N GLN A 111 24.79 23.35 -7.52
CA GLN A 111 25.80 22.77 -6.62
C GLN A 111 25.62 21.26 -6.43
N TYR A 112 24.44 20.75 -6.73
CA TYR A 112 24.02 19.39 -6.38
C TYR A 112 23.83 18.54 -7.62
N GLY A 113 24.67 17.50 -7.74
CA GLY A 113 24.57 16.44 -8.70
C GLY A 113 24.80 16.84 -10.16
N PRO A 114 25.55 16.05 -10.91
CA PRO A 114 25.79 16.28 -12.33
C PRO A 114 24.55 16.01 -13.19
N GLU A 115 24.64 16.36 -14.47
CA GLU A 115 23.68 15.90 -15.46
C GLU A 115 23.57 14.36 -15.43
N LEU A 116 22.35 13.84 -15.58
CA LEU A 116 21.95 12.43 -15.48
C LEU A 116 21.98 11.84 -14.06
N ALA A 117 22.30 12.61 -13.03
CA ALA A 117 22.11 12.16 -11.66
C ALA A 117 20.60 12.10 -11.30
N PHE A 118 20.23 11.17 -10.46
CA PHE A 118 18.86 11.07 -9.95
C PHE A 118 18.66 11.96 -8.74
N HIS A 119 17.51 12.62 -8.68
CA HIS A 119 17.16 13.57 -7.64
C HIS A 119 15.79 13.25 -7.06
N HIS A 120 15.65 13.36 -5.74
CA HIS A 120 14.38 13.17 -5.04
C HIS A 120 13.50 14.41 -5.16
N TRP A 121 12.19 14.20 -5.33
CA TRP A 121 11.21 15.28 -5.29
C TRP A 121 10.60 15.48 -3.89
N GLY A 122 10.70 14.48 -3.00
CA GLY A 122 10.21 14.48 -1.63
C GLY A 122 10.87 13.36 -0.81
N GLU A 123 10.59 13.30 0.48
CA GLU A 123 11.09 12.25 1.36
C GLU A 123 9.99 11.20 1.60
N PRO A 124 10.20 9.92 1.21
CA PRO A 124 9.32 8.82 1.61
C PRO A 124 9.17 8.77 3.12
N TYR A 125 8.03 8.29 3.62
CA TYR A 125 7.86 8.14 5.07
C TYR A 125 8.93 7.22 5.68
N PHE A 126 9.30 6.18 4.97
CA PHE A 126 10.36 5.23 5.37
C PHE A 126 11.80 5.74 5.10
N GLY A 127 11.96 7.03 4.80
CA GLY A 127 13.24 7.67 4.49
C GLY A 127 13.69 7.43 3.05
N TYR A 128 14.86 7.95 2.69
CA TYR A 128 15.47 7.78 1.36
C TYR A 128 16.05 6.37 1.20
N TYR A 129 15.17 5.36 1.13
CA TYR A 129 15.51 3.94 1.06
C TYR A 129 16.01 3.53 -0.33
N LEU A 130 16.61 2.34 -0.41
CA LEU A 130 16.97 1.67 -1.66
C LEU A 130 15.93 0.60 -1.98
N SER A 131 15.72 0.32 -3.27
CA SER A 131 14.68 -0.62 -3.74
C SER A 131 14.87 -2.08 -3.24
N ASP A 132 16.05 -2.42 -2.72
CA ASP A 132 16.37 -3.74 -2.15
C ASP A 132 16.25 -3.80 -0.62
N ASP A 133 15.79 -2.74 0.03
CA ASP A 133 15.50 -2.72 1.47
C ASP A 133 14.31 -3.65 1.78
N GLU A 134 14.61 -4.82 2.32
CA GLU A 134 13.61 -5.87 2.58
C GLU A 134 12.54 -5.43 3.58
N TRP A 135 12.91 -4.60 4.55
CA TRP A 135 11.96 -4.06 5.51
C TRP A 135 10.92 -3.16 4.82
N VAL A 136 11.38 -2.29 3.92
CA VAL A 136 10.49 -1.41 3.14
C VAL A 136 9.62 -2.24 2.17
N ILE A 137 10.20 -3.24 1.49
CA ILE A 137 9.43 -4.16 0.63
C ILE A 137 8.32 -4.85 1.42
N THR A 138 8.60 -5.26 2.67
CA THR A 138 7.60 -5.88 3.55
C THR A 138 6.48 -4.88 3.91
N ARG A 139 6.82 -3.62 4.25
CA ARG A 139 5.83 -2.58 4.53
C ARG A 139 5.00 -2.23 3.29
N HIS A 140 5.60 -2.19 2.10
CA HIS A 140 4.86 -2.00 0.85
C HIS A 140 3.88 -3.16 0.59
N ALA A 141 4.32 -4.41 0.80
CA ALA A 141 3.44 -5.58 0.69
C ALA A 141 2.21 -5.45 1.61
N GLN A 142 2.43 -5.03 2.86
CA GLN A 142 1.39 -4.83 3.85
C GLN A 142 0.41 -3.73 3.43
N LEU A 143 0.93 -2.52 3.16
CA LEU A 143 0.11 -1.37 2.79
C LEU A 143 -0.71 -1.63 1.51
N LEU A 144 -0.12 -2.24 0.49
CA LEU A 144 -0.81 -2.52 -0.77
C LEU A 144 -1.83 -3.65 -0.64
N SER A 145 -1.55 -4.67 0.18
CA SER A 145 -2.52 -5.72 0.52
C SER A 145 -3.72 -5.15 1.27
N ASP A 146 -3.47 -4.32 2.29
CA ASP A 146 -4.52 -3.70 3.10
C ASP A 146 -5.35 -2.68 2.31
N ALA A 147 -4.75 -2.05 1.29
CA ALA A 147 -5.45 -1.19 0.35
C ALA A 147 -6.36 -1.96 -0.62
N GLY A 148 -6.16 -3.25 -0.82
CA GLY A 148 -6.89 -4.06 -1.79
C GLY A 148 -6.34 -4.00 -3.22
N VAL A 149 -5.05 -3.70 -3.38
CA VAL A 149 -4.32 -3.75 -4.66
C VAL A 149 -4.05 -5.21 -5.05
N ASP A 150 -4.38 -5.59 -6.28
CA ASP A 150 -4.26 -6.96 -6.78
C ASP A 150 -2.92 -7.22 -7.47
N VAL A 151 -2.33 -6.19 -8.10
CA VAL A 151 -1.08 -6.33 -8.84
C VAL A 151 -0.20 -5.09 -8.78
N ILE A 152 1.10 -5.29 -8.53
CA ILE A 152 2.12 -4.28 -8.78
C ILE A 152 2.70 -4.49 -10.17
N VAL A 153 2.83 -3.41 -10.95
CA VAL A 153 3.39 -3.45 -12.29
C VAL A 153 4.74 -2.76 -12.28
N PHE A 154 5.80 -3.54 -12.48
CA PHE A 154 7.17 -3.02 -12.48
C PHE A 154 7.46 -2.19 -13.72
N ASP A 155 8.04 -1.00 -13.50
CA ASP A 155 8.53 -0.16 -14.58
C ASP A 155 9.82 -0.71 -15.17
N VAL A 156 9.76 -1.11 -16.45
CA VAL A 156 10.93 -1.43 -17.28
C VAL A 156 10.85 -0.71 -18.65
N THR A 157 10.18 0.43 -18.67
CA THR A 157 9.96 1.21 -19.89
C THR A 157 11.25 1.78 -20.50
N ASN A 158 12.28 1.99 -19.70
CA ASN A 158 13.60 2.52 -20.07
C ASN A 158 14.56 1.47 -20.66
N ALA A 159 14.08 0.24 -20.94
CA ALA A 159 14.85 -0.92 -21.43
C ALA A 159 15.83 -1.53 -20.41
N VAL A 160 15.71 -1.21 -19.14
CA VAL A 160 16.42 -1.86 -18.03
C VAL A 160 15.43 -2.71 -17.24
N VAL A 161 15.68 -4.03 -17.16
CA VAL A 161 14.73 -4.98 -16.53
C VAL A 161 14.74 -4.93 -15.01
N TYR A 162 15.81 -4.42 -14.39
CA TYR A 162 16.00 -4.39 -12.92
C TYR A 162 15.77 -5.76 -12.25
N LEU A 163 16.13 -6.82 -12.95
CA LEU A 163 15.81 -8.20 -12.55
C LEU A 163 16.25 -8.54 -11.12
N PRO A 164 17.45 -8.13 -10.61
CA PRO A 164 17.84 -8.41 -9.24
C PRO A 164 16.85 -7.85 -8.20
N ILE A 165 16.32 -6.64 -8.43
CA ILE A 165 15.36 -5.99 -7.53
C ILE A 165 13.99 -6.68 -7.65
N ALA A 166 13.52 -6.93 -8.86
CA ALA A 166 12.26 -7.65 -9.08
C ALA A 166 12.29 -9.05 -8.40
N LEU A 167 13.40 -9.78 -8.53
CA LEU A 167 13.58 -11.07 -7.85
C LEU A 167 13.62 -10.92 -6.32
N LYS A 168 14.25 -9.87 -5.79
CA LYS A 168 14.26 -9.59 -4.35
C LYS A 168 12.85 -9.35 -3.83
N ILE A 169 12.05 -8.52 -4.52
CA ILE A 169 10.66 -8.28 -4.17
C ILE A 169 9.85 -9.58 -4.22
N CYS A 170 9.99 -10.37 -5.30
CA CYS A 170 9.30 -11.65 -5.41
C CYS A 170 9.72 -12.64 -4.31
N THR A 171 11.00 -12.63 -3.87
CA THR A 171 11.47 -13.46 -2.75
C THR A 171 10.73 -13.08 -1.46
N VAL A 172 10.62 -11.79 -1.16
CA VAL A 172 9.90 -11.29 0.03
C VAL A 172 8.42 -11.64 -0.09
N PHE A 173 7.79 -11.32 -1.21
CA PHE A 173 6.36 -11.60 -1.43
C PHE A 173 6.03 -13.09 -1.34
N SER A 174 6.87 -13.96 -1.90
CA SER A 174 6.68 -15.42 -1.80
C SER A 174 6.76 -15.90 -0.35
N ARG A 175 7.70 -15.37 0.44
CA ARG A 175 7.79 -15.66 1.87
C ARG A 175 6.54 -15.20 2.63
N LEU A 176 6.09 -13.97 2.40
CA LEU A 176 4.88 -13.42 3.03
C LEU A 176 3.62 -14.20 2.62
N GLN A 177 3.51 -14.61 1.35
CA GLN A 177 2.42 -15.47 0.90
C GLN A 177 2.39 -16.82 1.63
N GLN A 178 3.57 -17.43 1.89
CA GLN A 178 3.67 -18.65 2.69
C GLN A 178 3.26 -18.44 4.15
N GLN A 179 3.37 -17.23 4.66
CA GLN A 179 2.88 -16.82 5.98
C GLN A 179 1.37 -16.49 6.00
N GLY A 180 0.69 -16.58 4.84
CA GLY A 180 -0.74 -16.35 4.72
C GLY A 180 -1.13 -14.92 4.30
N TRP A 181 -0.17 -14.07 3.93
CA TRP A 181 -0.49 -12.72 3.45
C TRP A 181 -1.07 -12.76 2.03
N ALA A 182 -2.05 -11.91 1.76
CA ALA A 182 -2.57 -11.69 0.41
C ALA A 182 -1.75 -10.62 -0.31
N VAL A 183 -0.48 -10.92 -0.59
CA VAL A 183 0.40 -9.98 -1.30
C VAL A 183 -0.08 -9.75 -2.74
N PRO A 184 0.11 -8.55 -3.31
CA PRO A 184 -0.19 -8.29 -4.70
C PRO A 184 0.59 -9.23 -5.63
N LYS A 185 0.00 -9.58 -6.77
CA LYS A 185 0.69 -10.27 -7.86
C LYS A 185 1.64 -9.30 -8.57
N VAL A 186 2.45 -9.80 -9.51
CA VAL A 186 3.41 -8.99 -10.26
C VAL A 186 3.14 -9.06 -11.76
N ALA A 187 3.34 -7.94 -12.44
CA ALA A 187 3.39 -7.82 -13.89
C ALA A 187 4.48 -6.80 -14.28
N PHE A 188 4.71 -6.58 -15.56
CA PHE A 188 5.72 -5.64 -16.06
C PHE A 188 5.14 -4.74 -17.15
N LEU A 189 5.70 -3.52 -17.25
CA LEU A 189 5.41 -2.58 -18.32
C LEU A 189 6.69 -2.29 -19.12
N THR A 190 6.68 -2.61 -20.42
CA THR A 190 7.81 -2.43 -21.35
C THR A 190 7.50 -1.37 -22.41
N ASN A 191 8.52 -0.64 -22.86
CA ASN A 191 8.37 0.31 -23.96
C ASN A 191 9.63 0.44 -24.83
N THR A 192 10.69 1.09 -24.33
CA THR A 192 11.93 1.32 -25.09
C THR A 192 12.59 -0.01 -25.44
N ARG A 193 12.96 -0.20 -26.72
CA ARG A 193 13.52 -1.48 -27.22
C ARG A 193 12.68 -2.68 -26.77
N HIS A 194 11.37 -2.58 -26.94
CA HIS A 194 10.41 -3.52 -26.36
C HIS A 194 10.68 -4.98 -26.71
N VAL A 195 11.15 -5.30 -27.91
CA VAL A 195 11.50 -6.67 -28.30
C VAL A 195 12.63 -7.21 -27.42
N GLU A 196 13.78 -6.51 -27.41
CA GLU A 196 14.94 -6.92 -26.60
C GLU A 196 14.63 -6.97 -25.09
N THR A 197 13.86 -5.98 -24.61
CA THR A 197 13.49 -5.90 -23.21
C THR A 197 12.57 -7.06 -22.83
N THR A 198 11.58 -7.39 -23.65
CA THR A 198 10.67 -8.51 -23.43
C THR A 198 11.38 -9.86 -23.51
N GLU A 199 12.31 -10.04 -24.47
CA GLU A 199 13.13 -11.27 -24.56
C GLU A 199 13.99 -11.47 -23.31
N LYS A 200 14.64 -10.41 -22.82
CA LYS A 200 15.43 -10.45 -21.56
C LYS A 200 14.56 -10.82 -20.36
N LEU A 201 13.37 -10.21 -20.28
CA LEU A 201 12.42 -10.48 -19.21
C LEU A 201 11.91 -11.92 -19.28
N TYR A 202 11.54 -12.40 -20.48
CA TYR A 202 11.09 -13.76 -20.70
C TYR A 202 12.16 -14.76 -20.26
N ALA A 203 13.36 -14.68 -20.82
CA ALA A 203 14.47 -15.60 -20.52
C ALA A 203 14.95 -15.52 -19.05
N GLY A 204 14.94 -14.32 -18.46
CA GLY A 204 15.44 -14.11 -17.09
C GLY A 204 14.44 -14.47 -15.98
N PHE A 205 13.14 -14.43 -16.25
CA PHE A 205 12.10 -14.56 -15.23
C PHE A 205 11.05 -15.63 -15.59
N TYR A 206 10.35 -15.49 -16.72
CA TYR A 206 9.18 -16.31 -17.05
C TYR A 206 9.52 -17.70 -17.57
N GLU A 207 10.45 -17.84 -18.53
CA GLU A 207 10.88 -19.14 -19.07
C GLU A 207 11.43 -20.07 -17.98
N ARG A 208 12.02 -19.49 -16.96
CA ARG A 208 12.56 -20.20 -15.79
C ARG A 208 11.49 -20.57 -14.75
N GLY A 209 10.24 -20.18 -14.94
CA GLY A 209 9.15 -20.43 -14.00
C GLY A 209 9.37 -19.79 -12.62
N LEU A 210 10.13 -18.67 -12.53
CA LEU A 210 10.44 -18.06 -11.24
C LEU A 210 9.21 -17.39 -10.64
N TYR A 211 8.85 -17.78 -9.41
CA TYR A 211 7.72 -17.22 -8.66
C TYR A 211 6.39 -17.23 -9.44
N GLU A 212 6.09 -18.34 -10.13
CA GLU A 212 4.91 -18.47 -11.00
C GLU A 212 3.60 -18.14 -10.25
N ASP A 213 3.52 -18.46 -8.96
CA ASP A 213 2.36 -18.16 -8.10
C ASP A 213 2.15 -16.64 -7.88
N LEU A 214 3.16 -15.81 -8.15
CA LEU A 214 3.06 -14.36 -8.07
C LEU A 214 2.71 -13.71 -9.42
N TRP A 215 2.73 -14.42 -10.55
CA TRP A 215 2.43 -13.83 -11.85
C TRP A 215 0.96 -13.39 -11.90
N PHE A 216 0.71 -12.13 -12.22
CA PHE A 216 -0.64 -11.70 -12.51
C PHE A 216 -1.07 -12.23 -13.87
N ARG A 217 -2.17 -12.97 -13.88
CA ARG A 217 -2.71 -13.57 -15.10
C ARG A 217 -3.97 -12.84 -15.54
N TRP A 218 -3.93 -12.30 -16.76
CA TRP A 218 -5.09 -11.70 -17.39
C TRP A 218 -5.66 -12.63 -18.44
N LYS A 219 -6.94 -12.95 -18.32
CA LYS A 219 -7.62 -13.90 -19.21
C LYS A 219 -6.81 -15.20 -19.40
N GLY A 220 -6.24 -15.73 -18.33
CA GLY A 220 -5.56 -17.03 -18.27
C GLY A 220 -4.06 -17.04 -18.60
N LYS A 221 -3.47 -15.95 -19.09
CA LYS A 221 -2.03 -15.82 -19.40
C LYS A 221 -1.36 -14.74 -18.57
N PRO A 222 -0.04 -14.82 -18.32
CA PRO A 222 0.67 -13.72 -17.67
C PRO A 222 0.45 -12.41 -18.42
N LEU A 223 0.10 -11.35 -17.68
CA LEU A 223 -0.05 -10.00 -18.25
C LEU A 223 1.32 -9.39 -18.54
N LEU A 224 1.47 -8.83 -19.75
CA LEU A 224 2.56 -7.90 -20.06
C LEU A 224 1.97 -6.61 -20.66
N MET A 225 2.15 -5.49 -19.97
CA MET A 225 1.81 -4.19 -20.53
C MET A 225 2.92 -3.77 -21.50
N GLY A 226 2.68 -3.96 -22.82
CA GLY A 226 3.71 -3.75 -23.83
C GLY A 226 3.24 -4.06 -25.25
N ASN A 227 4.15 -3.89 -26.22
CA ASN A 227 3.87 -4.13 -27.63
C ASN A 227 4.34 -5.52 -28.06
N PRO A 228 3.46 -6.41 -28.59
CA PRO A 228 3.85 -7.75 -29.08
C PRO A 228 4.52 -7.73 -30.47
N GLU A 229 4.52 -6.60 -31.16
CA GLU A 229 5.03 -6.51 -32.54
C GLU A 229 6.54 -6.82 -32.62
N GLY A 230 6.95 -7.66 -33.55
CA GLY A 230 8.35 -8.04 -33.76
C GLY A 230 8.89 -9.10 -32.78
N LEU A 231 8.10 -9.57 -31.82
CA LEU A 231 8.51 -10.63 -30.89
C LEU A 231 8.54 -12.01 -31.56
N PRO A 232 9.41 -12.94 -31.10
CA PRO A 232 9.32 -14.35 -31.44
C PRO A 232 7.93 -14.91 -31.13
N THR A 233 7.42 -15.77 -32.02
CA THR A 233 6.06 -16.35 -31.91
C THR A 233 5.78 -17.02 -30.57
N GLU A 234 6.76 -17.68 -29.99
CA GLU A 234 6.66 -18.34 -28.69
C GLU A 234 6.38 -17.32 -27.59
N ILE A 235 7.15 -16.26 -27.50
CA ILE A 235 7.00 -15.20 -26.51
C ILE A 235 5.67 -14.46 -26.71
N ALA A 236 5.34 -14.11 -27.97
CA ALA A 236 4.07 -13.46 -28.29
C ALA A 236 2.84 -14.29 -27.89
N ARG A 237 2.92 -15.63 -27.89
CA ARG A 237 1.83 -16.53 -27.46
C ARG A 237 1.81 -16.79 -25.95
N PHE A 238 2.92 -16.61 -25.28
CA PHE A 238 3.04 -16.86 -23.84
C PHE A 238 2.26 -15.85 -23.01
N PHE A 239 2.40 -14.57 -23.33
CA PHE A 239 1.75 -13.49 -22.61
C PHE A 239 0.35 -13.14 -23.14
N ASN A 240 -0.43 -12.49 -22.27
CA ASN A 240 -1.54 -11.64 -22.67
C ASN A 240 -1.04 -10.19 -22.71
N PHE A 241 -0.92 -9.64 -23.92
CA PHE A 241 -0.41 -8.29 -24.12
C PHE A 241 -1.52 -7.26 -24.06
N ARG A 242 -1.21 -6.13 -23.37
CA ARG A 242 -1.95 -4.87 -23.50
C ARG A 242 -0.93 -3.77 -23.81
N ARG A 243 -1.03 -3.20 -25.00
CA ARG A 243 -0.11 -2.12 -25.38
C ARG A 243 -0.34 -0.92 -24.47
N SER A 244 0.73 -0.39 -23.87
CA SER A 244 0.64 0.69 -22.90
C SER A 244 1.58 1.84 -23.27
N TRP A 245 1.07 3.06 -23.10
CA TRP A 245 1.87 4.28 -23.14
C TRP A 245 1.11 5.42 -22.45
N ALA A 246 1.74 6.63 -22.47
CA ALA A 246 1.19 7.84 -21.89
C ALA A 246 0.25 8.53 -22.88
N TRP A 247 -0.82 9.10 -22.31
CA TRP A 247 -1.86 9.89 -22.98
C TRP A 247 -2.51 9.20 -24.18
N THR A 248 -3.76 9.52 -24.41
CA THR A 248 -4.58 8.84 -25.43
C THR A 248 -5.08 9.77 -26.50
N GLU A 249 -5.50 10.99 -26.16
CA GLU A 249 -6.07 11.94 -27.10
C GLU A 249 -5.06 12.40 -28.16
N GLY A 250 -5.41 12.21 -29.42
CA GLY A 250 -4.55 12.56 -30.55
C GLY A 250 -3.30 11.69 -30.71
N GLN A 251 -3.16 10.61 -29.96
CA GLN A 251 -2.01 9.72 -30.00
C GLN A 251 -2.25 8.51 -30.91
N GLU A 252 -1.38 8.34 -31.92
CA GLU A 252 -1.46 7.23 -32.88
C GLU A 252 -1.38 5.86 -32.20
N TRP A 253 -0.59 5.73 -31.11
CA TRP A 253 -0.43 4.45 -30.41
C TRP A 253 -1.74 3.91 -29.82
N PHE A 254 -2.64 4.80 -29.40
CA PHE A 254 -3.91 4.43 -28.77
C PHE A 254 -4.94 3.97 -29.81
N GLY A 255 -5.07 4.69 -30.94
CA GLY A 255 -6.02 4.39 -32.02
C GLY A 255 -7.46 4.39 -31.52
N ASP A 256 -8.15 3.26 -31.67
CA ASP A 256 -9.52 3.06 -31.19
C ASP A 256 -9.62 2.55 -29.75
N GLY A 257 -8.51 2.29 -29.08
CA GLY A 257 -8.46 1.76 -27.70
C GLY A 257 -8.44 0.24 -27.59
N LYS A 258 -8.52 -0.50 -28.71
CA LYS A 258 -8.50 -1.97 -28.67
C LYS A 258 -7.14 -2.51 -28.20
N ASP A 259 -7.14 -3.34 -27.15
CA ASP A 259 -5.94 -3.89 -26.50
C ASP A 259 -4.94 -2.81 -26.01
N LYS A 260 -5.48 -1.65 -25.60
CA LYS A 260 -4.71 -0.50 -25.12
C LYS A 260 -5.00 -0.22 -23.65
N TRP A 261 -3.94 -0.20 -22.84
CA TRP A 261 -4.01 0.13 -21.42
C TRP A 261 -3.11 1.33 -21.12
N PRO A 262 -3.63 2.57 -21.16
CA PRO A 262 -2.83 3.75 -20.82
C PRO A 262 -2.36 3.69 -19.36
N TRP A 263 -1.11 4.14 -19.11
CA TRP A 263 -0.60 4.24 -17.76
C TRP A 263 -0.73 5.66 -17.16
N ILE A 264 -1.00 6.67 -17.98
CA ILE A 264 -1.39 8.03 -17.58
C ILE A 264 -2.27 8.64 -18.66
N ASP A 265 -3.28 9.41 -18.28
CA ASP A 265 -4.14 10.12 -19.23
C ASP A 265 -4.71 11.41 -18.63
N HIS A 266 -5.11 12.34 -19.49
CA HIS A 266 -5.80 13.56 -19.09
C HIS A 266 -7.22 13.25 -18.58
N TYR A 267 -7.84 14.22 -17.91
CA TYR A 267 -9.26 14.13 -17.56
C TYR A 267 -10.11 14.78 -18.67
N PRO A 268 -11.21 14.16 -19.13
CA PRO A 268 -11.65 12.79 -18.77
C PRO A 268 -10.84 11.70 -19.49
N GLN A 269 -10.41 10.68 -18.75
CA GLN A 269 -9.61 9.59 -19.31
C GLN A 269 -10.39 8.75 -20.31
N ASN A 270 -9.70 8.30 -21.37
CA ASN A 270 -10.19 7.25 -22.25
C ASN A 270 -9.89 5.87 -21.63
N TYR A 271 -10.72 4.89 -21.97
CA TYR A 271 -10.56 3.51 -21.54
C TYR A 271 -10.09 2.61 -22.68
N GLY A 272 -9.37 1.55 -22.35
CA GLY A 272 -9.09 0.45 -23.27
C GLY A 272 -10.18 -0.62 -23.24
N TRP A 273 -10.27 -1.37 -24.32
CA TRP A 273 -11.23 -2.47 -24.49
C TRP A 273 -10.61 -3.64 -25.26
N HIS A 274 -11.22 -4.83 -25.21
CA HIS A 274 -10.75 -6.03 -25.92
C HIS A 274 -11.75 -6.57 -26.94
N ASP A 275 -12.85 -7.14 -26.48
CA ASP A 275 -13.82 -7.83 -27.35
C ASP A 275 -14.86 -6.87 -27.95
N ASN A 276 -15.31 -5.91 -27.17
CA ASN A 276 -16.38 -4.98 -27.52
C ASN A 276 -16.02 -3.57 -27.03
N PRO A 277 -16.03 -2.54 -27.91
CA PRO A 277 -15.74 -1.18 -27.53
C PRO A 277 -16.69 -0.59 -26.46
N ASP A 278 -17.91 -1.14 -26.34
CA ASP A 278 -18.87 -0.72 -25.32
C ASP A 278 -18.64 -1.42 -23.95
N THR A 279 -17.62 -2.28 -23.85
CA THR A 279 -17.27 -2.98 -22.62
C THR A 279 -15.86 -2.54 -22.20
N PRO A 280 -15.75 -1.55 -21.29
CA PRO A 280 -14.46 -1.05 -20.83
C PRO A 280 -13.64 -2.14 -20.15
N GLU A 281 -12.40 -2.34 -20.57
CA GLU A 281 -11.50 -3.31 -19.93
C GLU A 281 -10.59 -2.62 -18.88
N GLN A 282 -10.02 -1.45 -19.23
CA GLN A 282 -9.10 -0.74 -18.32
C GLN A 282 -9.24 0.78 -18.45
N ILE A 283 -9.10 1.45 -17.30
CA ILE A 283 -8.91 2.91 -17.22
C ILE A 283 -7.77 3.22 -16.23
N VAL A 284 -7.06 4.32 -16.47
CA VAL A 284 -6.01 4.81 -15.57
C VAL A 284 -6.54 5.86 -14.61
N VAL A 285 -5.98 5.91 -13.40
CA VAL A 285 -6.12 7.02 -12.45
C VAL A 285 -4.74 7.48 -11.98
N SER A 286 -4.49 8.79 -11.98
CA SER A 286 -3.23 9.39 -11.56
C SER A 286 -3.45 10.56 -10.62
N THR A 287 -2.45 10.83 -9.75
CA THR A 287 -2.53 11.92 -8.78
C THR A 287 -2.14 13.27 -9.35
N ALA A 288 -1.29 13.28 -10.34
CA ALA A 288 -0.80 14.47 -11.05
C ALA A 288 -0.15 14.09 -12.39
N GLN A 289 0.29 15.09 -13.11
CA GLN A 289 1.11 14.98 -14.33
C GLN A 289 2.30 15.94 -14.26
N HIS A 290 2.98 16.14 -15.38
CA HIS A 290 4.17 16.97 -15.47
C HIS A 290 3.84 18.49 -15.46
N PRO A 291 4.70 19.36 -14.91
CA PRO A 291 4.47 20.82 -14.89
C PRO A 291 4.32 21.44 -16.29
N ILE A 292 4.85 20.81 -17.33
CA ILE A 292 4.69 21.30 -18.72
C ILE A 292 3.24 21.21 -19.18
N SER A 293 2.52 20.16 -18.82
CA SER A 293 1.07 20.06 -19.04
C SER A 293 0.27 20.93 -18.08
N ASN A 294 0.91 21.44 -17.03
CA ASN A 294 0.31 22.26 -15.98
C ASN A 294 -0.89 21.57 -15.32
N ILE A 295 -0.71 20.27 -15.02
CA ILE A 295 -1.69 19.43 -14.34
C ILE A 295 -1.02 18.85 -13.10
N GLY A 296 -1.18 19.53 -11.98
CA GLY A 296 -0.69 19.10 -10.67
C GLY A 296 -1.74 18.37 -9.84
N ARG A 297 -1.38 18.04 -8.61
CA ARG A 297 -2.30 17.41 -7.64
C ARG A 297 -3.51 18.28 -7.31
N SER A 298 -3.32 19.62 -7.42
CA SER A 298 -4.37 20.63 -7.19
C SER A 298 -5.22 20.92 -8.41
N PHE A 299 -4.91 20.35 -9.58
CA PHE A 299 -5.70 20.56 -10.81
C PHE A 299 -7.13 20.05 -10.61
N HIS A 300 -8.12 20.88 -10.94
CA HIS A 300 -9.53 20.52 -10.90
C HIS A 300 -10.38 21.46 -11.77
N HIS A 301 -11.56 21.00 -12.16
CA HIS A 301 -12.49 21.76 -12.99
C HIS A 301 -11.83 22.31 -14.29
N GLY A 302 -10.91 21.51 -14.87
CA GLY A 302 -10.24 21.83 -16.12
C GLY A 302 -9.12 22.87 -16.01
N SER A 303 -8.66 23.23 -14.81
CA SER A 303 -7.58 24.22 -14.62
C SER A 303 -6.69 23.92 -13.43
N GLN A 304 -5.41 24.27 -13.56
CA GLN A 304 -4.46 24.35 -12.46
C GLN A 304 -4.68 25.66 -11.71
N PRO A 305 -4.85 25.65 -10.37
CA PRO A 305 -4.98 26.88 -9.59
C PRO A 305 -3.67 27.69 -9.60
N PRO A 306 -3.74 29.00 -9.34
CA PRO A 306 -2.54 29.83 -9.19
C PRO A 306 -1.70 29.37 -7.99
N ALA A 307 -0.42 29.74 -7.99
CA ALA A 307 0.60 29.22 -7.05
C ALA A 307 0.26 29.47 -5.56
N ASP A 308 -0.48 30.55 -5.25
CA ASP A 308 -0.93 30.90 -3.91
C ASP A 308 -2.16 30.12 -3.42
N SER A 309 -2.76 29.32 -4.31
CA SER A 309 -3.96 28.52 -4.05
C SER A 309 -3.71 27.01 -4.26
N ILE A 310 -2.44 26.62 -4.42
CA ILE A 310 -2.05 25.20 -4.51
C ILE A 310 -2.26 24.53 -3.15
N ASP A 311 -2.92 23.36 -3.17
CA ASP A 311 -3.11 22.48 -2.04
C ASP A 311 -2.82 21.03 -2.48
N SER A 312 -1.53 20.69 -2.54
CA SER A 312 -1.06 19.36 -2.99
C SER A 312 -1.59 18.20 -2.13
N GLY A 313 -2.01 18.48 -0.90
CA GLY A 313 -2.54 17.47 0.03
C GLY A 313 -4.03 17.16 -0.14
N ALA A 314 -4.80 18.02 -0.81
CA ALA A 314 -6.26 17.89 -0.92
C ALA A 314 -6.71 16.73 -1.82
N GLY A 315 -5.92 16.40 -2.87
CA GLY A 315 -6.19 15.28 -3.77
C GLY A 315 -7.29 15.54 -4.80
N TRP A 316 -7.43 16.78 -5.29
CA TRP A 316 -8.53 17.17 -6.18
C TRP A 316 -8.43 16.50 -7.55
N PHE A 317 -7.26 16.50 -8.20
CA PHE A 317 -7.08 15.84 -9.48
C PHE A 317 -7.35 14.33 -9.38
N PHE A 318 -6.82 13.70 -8.34
CA PHE A 318 -7.03 12.27 -8.10
C PHE A 318 -8.51 11.92 -7.87
N ALA A 319 -9.27 12.81 -7.22
CA ALA A 319 -10.72 12.65 -7.06
C ALA A 319 -11.47 12.71 -8.41
N GLU A 320 -11.08 13.62 -9.32
CA GLU A 320 -11.68 13.69 -10.67
C GLU A 320 -11.34 12.45 -11.50
N GLN A 321 -10.09 11.97 -11.43
CA GLN A 321 -9.66 10.74 -12.10
C GLN A 321 -10.46 9.53 -11.60
N TRP A 322 -10.62 9.36 -10.29
CA TRP A 322 -11.45 8.30 -9.70
C TRP A 322 -12.92 8.43 -10.08
N LYS A 323 -13.47 9.66 -10.06
CA LYS A 323 -14.86 9.88 -10.50
C LYS A 323 -15.08 9.33 -11.90
N ARG A 324 -14.18 9.63 -12.84
CA ARG A 324 -14.27 9.11 -14.20
C ARG A 324 -14.13 7.59 -14.27
N ALA A 325 -13.21 7.00 -13.50
CA ALA A 325 -13.04 5.56 -13.44
C ALA A 325 -14.32 4.84 -12.95
N LEU A 326 -14.97 5.38 -11.94
CA LEU A 326 -16.23 4.86 -11.42
C LEU A 326 -17.42 5.04 -12.39
N GLU A 327 -17.44 6.12 -13.19
CA GLU A 327 -18.43 6.33 -14.25
C GLU A 327 -18.28 5.34 -15.40
N VAL A 328 -17.03 4.99 -15.75
CA VAL A 328 -16.70 4.04 -16.83
C VAL A 328 -16.93 2.60 -16.38
N ASP A 329 -16.68 2.30 -15.12
CA ASP A 329 -16.86 1.00 -14.47
C ASP A 329 -16.17 -0.18 -15.21
N PRO A 330 -14.82 -0.11 -15.44
CA PRO A 330 -14.08 -1.12 -16.20
C PRO A 330 -13.86 -2.42 -15.38
N GLU A 331 -13.25 -3.44 -16.01
CA GLU A 331 -12.77 -4.63 -15.29
C GLU A 331 -11.50 -4.33 -14.46
N PHE A 332 -10.67 -3.38 -14.92
CA PHE A 332 -9.36 -3.08 -14.34
C PHE A 332 -9.12 -1.58 -14.21
N VAL A 333 -8.74 -1.13 -13.00
CA VAL A 333 -8.23 0.22 -12.76
C VAL A 333 -6.73 0.18 -12.56
N PHE A 334 -5.99 1.02 -13.30
CA PHE A 334 -4.54 1.16 -13.15
C PHE A 334 -4.18 2.48 -12.48
N ILE A 335 -3.44 2.41 -11.37
CA ILE A 335 -3.05 3.58 -10.58
C ILE A 335 -1.61 3.96 -10.90
N THR A 336 -1.36 5.23 -11.15
CA THR A 336 -0.03 5.76 -11.46
C THR A 336 0.35 6.82 -10.45
N GLY A 337 1.27 6.57 -9.54
CA GLY A 337 2.12 5.40 -9.24
C GLY A 337 2.28 5.22 -7.73
N TRP A 338 3.12 4.25 -7.33
CA TRP A 338 3.36 4.02 -5.91
C TRP A 338 4.55 4.81 -5.37
N ASN A 339 5.77 4.60 -5.94
CA ASN A 339 7.02 4.97 -5.29
C ASN A 339 8.11 5.51 -6.24
N GLU A 340 7.76 6.31 -7.23
CA GLU A 340 8.73 6.98 -8.12
C GLU A 340 9.31 8.23 -7.46
N TRP A 341 10.12 8.04 -6.42
CA TRP A 341 10.67 9.14 -5.63
C TRP A 341 11.78 9.94 -6.30
N VAL A 342 12.35 9.44 -7.39
CA VAL A 342 13.50 10.06 -8.05
C VAL A 342 13.24 10.31 -9.53
N ALA A 343 13.78 11.41 -10.04
CA ALA A 343 13.84 11.72 -11.47
C ALA A 343 15.27 12.06 -11.91
N MET A 344 15.58 11.73 -13.16
CA MET A 344 16.88 12.01 -13.75
C MET A 344 16.97 13.46 -14.18
N ARG A 345 18.07 14.14 -13.82
CA ARG A 345 18.38 15.50 -14.23
C ARG A 345 18.85 15.54 -15.68
N PHE A 346 18.24 16.41 -16.49
CA PHE A 346 18.65 16.73 -17.85
C PHE A 346 18.97 18.22 -18.02
N THR A 347 19.75 18.54 -19.06
CA THR A 347 20.04 19.91 -19.49
C THR A 347 19.77 20.05 -20.99
N ASP A 348 19.85 21.28 -21.51
CA ASP A 348 19.69 21.58 -22.96
C ASP A 348 20.76 20.90 -23.85
N GLY A 349 21.79 20.32 -23.26
CA GLY A 349 22.76 19.48 -23.94
C GLY A 349 22.17 18.14 -24.43
N ARG A 350 21.13 17.63 -23.79
CA ARG A 350 20.48 16.34 -24.09
C ARG A 350 19.27 16.48 -24.99
N ALA A 351 18.47 17.51 -24.79
CA ALA A 351 17.29 17.76 -25.59
C ALA A 351 17.14 19.26 -25.87
N LYS A 352 16.43 19.61 -26.92
CA LYS A 352 16.13 21.00 -27.27
C LYS A 352 14.69 21.38 -26.93
N GLU A 353 13.88 20.39 -26.64
CA GLU A 353 12.50 20.57 -26.20
C GLU A 353 12.07 19.41 -25.29
N ILE A 354 11.08 19.67 -24.45
CA ILE A 354 10.41 18.68 -23.64
C ILE A 354 8.90 18.85 -23.80
N MET A 355 8.19 17.79 -24.20
CA MET A 355 6.75 17.79 -24.44
C MET A 355 6.31 18.98 -25.33
N GLY A 356 7.08 19.28 -26.40
CA GLY A 356 6.82 20.36 -27.35
C GLY A 356 7.18 21.78 -26.86
N LYS A 357 7.74 21.93 -25.64
CA LYS A 357 8.24 23.24 -25.16
C LYS A 357 9.75 23.33 -25.27
N PRO A 358 10.29 24.43 -25.89
CA PRO A 358 11.72 24.63 -26.00
C PRO A 358 12.40 24.76 -24.63
N ILE A 359 13.56 24.13 -24.51
CA ILE A 359 14.43 24.22 -23.32
C ILE A 359 15.41 25.37 -23.55
N LYS A 360 15.55 26.27 -22.57
CA LYS A 360 16.50 27.38 -22.63
C LYS A 360 17.91 26.86 -22.40
N LYS A 361 18.90 27.61 -22.94
CA LYS A 361 20.31 27.30 -22.73
C LYS A 361 20.63 27.30 -21.24
N GLY A 362 21.26 26.20 -20.75
CA GLY A 362 21.63 26.02 -19.37
C GLY A 362 20.48 25.59 -18.45
N GLU A 363 19.26 25.48 -18.94
CA GLU A 363 18.10 25.09 -18.15
C GLU A 363 18.19 23.62 -17.72
N THR A 364 17.98 23.39 -16.42
CA THR A 364 17.79 22.04 -15.85
C THR A 364 16.32 21.65 -15.93
N PHE A 365 16.05 20.41 -16.32
CA PHE A 365 14.71 19.84 -16.31
C PHE A 365 14.71 18.38 -15.89
N PHE A 366 13.53 17.91 -15.48
CA PHE A 366 13.24 16.52 -15.11
C PHE A 366 12.05 16.03 -15.94
N VAL A 367 12.05 14.77 -16.35
CA VAL A 367 11.04 14.27 -17.30
C VAL A 367 9.79 13.78 -16.56
N ASP A 368 9.95 12.99 -15.52
CA ASP A 368 8.85 12.24 -14.89
C ASP A 368 8.31 12.90 -13.63
N GLN A 369 9.15 13.19 -12.66
CA GLN A 369 8.80 13.77 -11.37
C GLN A 369 9.45 15.15 -11.23
N TYR A 370 8.83 16.04 -10.46
CA TYR A 370 9.33 17.42 -10.40
C TYR A 370 9.33 18.00 -8.98
N ASN A 371 8.20 18.01 -8.32
CA ASN A 371 8.02 18.43 -6.93
C ASN A 371 6.74 17.79 -6.37
N GLU A 372 6.37 18.11 -5.14
CA GLU A 372 5.17 17.55 -4.51
C GLU A 372 3.89 17.76 -5.34
N GLU A 373 3.69 18.95 -5.93
CA GLU A 373 2.52 19.25 -6.75
C GLU A 373 2.50 18.47 -8.07
N PHE A 374 3.66 18.28 -8.70
CA PHE A 374 3.82 17.66 -10.02
C PHE A 374 4.57 16.32 -9.93
N SER A 375 4.12 15.47 -8.99
CA SER A 375 4.57 14.10 -8.82
C SER A 375 3.38 13.15 -8.74
N ARG A 376 3.57 11.87 -9.09
CA ARG A 376 2.47 10.93 -9.32
C ARG A 376 2.26 9.92 -8.21
N ASP A 377 3.09 9.92 -7.17
CA ASP A 377 3.18 8.82 -6.23
C ASP A 377 2.27 8.98 -5.03
N ILE A 378 1.91 7.83 -4.44
CA ILE A 378 0.89 7.68 -3.41
C ILE A 378 1.49 7.16 -2.10
N GLU A 379 2.69 6.55 -2.14
CA GLU A 379 3.37 6.09 -0.93
C GLU A 379 3.41 7.22 0.11
N PRO A 380 3.09 6.94 1.39
CA PRO A 380 3.16 7.95 2.43
C PRO A 380 4.51 8.66 2.50
N MET A 381 4.49 9.97 2.78
CA MET A 381 5.69 10.80 2.84
C MET A 381 5.84 11.52 4.18
N LYS A 382 7.06 11.95 4.48
CA LYS A 382 7.32 12.87 5.58
C LYS A 382 6.99 14.30 5.19
N GLY A 383 6.19 14.96 6.01
CA GLY A 383 5.67 16.28 5.65
C GLY A 383 4.69 16.23 4.47
N GLY A 384 4.56 17.31 3.70
CA GLY A 384 3.73 17.37 2.50
C GLY A 384 2.32 16.81 2.71
N PHE A 385 1.88 15.96 1.80
CA PHE A 385 0.55 15.34 1.88
C PHE A 385 0.46 14.17 2.90
N GLY A 386 1.57 13.76 3.54
CA GLY A 386 1.58 12.67 4.53
C GLY A 386 1.07 11.35 3.93
N ASP A 387 -0.04 10.84 4.46
CA ASP A 387 -0.70 9.61 4.02
C ASP A 387 -2.08 9.86 3.34
N ASN A 388 -2.42 11.11 3.03
CA ASN A 388 -3.74 11.47 2.51
C ASN A 388 -4.09 10.73 1.21
N TYR A 389 -3.13 10.59 0.28
CA TYR A 389 -3.35 9.89 -1.00
C TYR A 389 -3.49 8.38 -0.84
N TYR A 390 -2.83 7.79 0.13
CA TYR A 390 -2.99 6.38 0.44
C TYR A 390 -4.44 6.07 0.85
N TYR A 391 -5.03 6.87 1.75
CA TYR A 391 -6.43 6.68 2.15
C TYR A 391 -7.42 7.09 1.06
N GLN A 392 -7.12 8.09 0.25
CA GLN A 392 -7.94 8.43 -0.91
C GLN A 392 -7.92 7.33 -1.98
N MET A 393 -6.79 6.66 -2.18
CA MET A 393 -6.69 5.48 -3.03
C MET A 393 -7.59 4.36 -2.51
N ILE A 394 -7.56 4.06 -1.21
CA ILE A 394 -8.40 3.03 -0.60
C ILE A 394 -9.89 3.37 -0.73
N ASP A 395 -10.26 4.63 -0.53
CA ASP A 395 -11.63 5.10 -0.76
C ASP A 395 -12.08 4.80 -2.20
N GLY A 396 -11.24 5.14 -3.18
CA GLY A 396 -11.50 4.83 -4.60
C GLY A 396 -11.61 3.33 -4.86
N ILE A 397 -10.69 2.53 -4.32
CA ILE A 397 -10.70 1.07 -4.46
C ILE A 397 -11.96 0.45 -3.87
N ARG A 398 -12.39 0.89 -2.67
CA ARG A 398 -13.63 0.38 -2.07
C ARG A 398 -14.87 0.78 -2.84
N LYS A 399 -14.94 2.01 -3.37
CA LYS A 399 -16.03 2.44 -4.26
C LYS A 399 -16.07 1.65 -5.57
N PHE A 400 -14.92 1.23 -6.07
CA PHE A 400 -14.80 0.45 -7.30
C PHE A 400 -15.08 -1.04 -7.09
N LYS A 401 -14.49 -1.66 -6.06
CA LYS A 401 -14.57 -3.10 -5.81
C LYS A 401 -15.68 -3.51 -4.83
N GLY A 402 -16.26 -2.57 -4.07
CA GLY A 402 -17.10 -2.88 -2.92
C GLY A 402 -16.30 -3.24 -1.68
N ALA A 403 -16.99 -3.69 -0.63
CA ALA A 403 -16.41 -4.14 0.62
C ALA A 403 -17.25 -5.26 1.25
N ARG A 404 -16.62 -6.14 2.03
CA ARG A 404 -17.34 -7.18 2.78
C ARG A 404 -18.22 -6.56 3.87
N PRO A 405 -19.41 -7.11 4.14
CA PRO A 405 -20.22 -6.68 5.27
C PRO A 405 -19.52 -7.01 6.59
N LEU A 406 -19.71 -6.14 7.57
CA LEU A 406 -19.35 -6.46 8.94
C LEU A 406 -20.23 -7.61 9.45
N VAL A 407 -19.65 -8.49 10.26
CA VAL A 407 -20.43 -9.51 10.96
C VAL A 407 -21.45 -8.78 11.82
N GLN A 408 -22.72 -9.04 11.57
CA GLN A 408 -23.81 -8.50 12.40
C GLN A 408 -23.70 -9.11 13.79
N SER A 409 -23.87 -8.27 14.80
CA SER A 409 -23.89 -8.71 16.18
C SER A 409 -25.10 -9.64 16.42
N ALA A 410 -24.88 -10.94 16.24
CA ALA A 410 -25.69 -11.93 16.95
C ALA A 410 -25.27 -11.93 18.43
N VAL A 411 -26.15 -12.34 19.34
CA VAL A 411 -25.70 -12.62 20.71
C VAL A 411 -24.59 -13.66 20.61
N ASP A 412 -23.37 -13.27 20.98
CA ASP A 412 -22.22 -14.17 20.91
C ASP A 412 -22.49 -15.37 21.83
N PRO A 413 -22.37 -16.63 21.37
CA PRO A 413 -22.58 -17.80 22.20
C PRO A 413 -21.49 -17.98 23.25
N ALA A 414 -20.32 -17.37 23.07
CA ALA A 414 -19.19 -17.49 23.98
C ALA A 414 -19.50 -16.85 25.35
N ARG A 415 -19.15 -17.55 26.43
CA ARG A 415 -19.21 -17.06 27.80
C ARG A 415 -17.80 -16.96 28.34
N ILE A 416 -17.25 -15.78 28.35
CA ILE A 416 -15.87 -15.54 28.76
C ILE A 416 -15.75 -15.53 30.29
N ILE A 417 -14.83 -16.32 30.81
CA ILE A 417 -14.44 -16.39 32.23
C ILE A 417 -12.96 -16.03 32.29
N LEU A 418 -12.62 -14.90 32.90
CA LEU A 418 -11.24 -14.44 33.03
C LEU A 418 -10.47 -15.32 34.07
N ASP A 419 -10.00 -16.47 33.63
CA ASP A 419 -9.29 -17.44 34.50
C ASP A 419 -7.91 -17.86 33.93
N GLY A 420 -7.52 -17.32 32.78
CA GLY A 420 -6.27 -17.64 32.07
C GLY A 420 -6.33 -18.97 31.31
N SER A 421 -7.53 -19.52 31.12
CA SER A 421 -7.84 -20.60 30.19
C SER A 421 -8.65 -20.04 29.05
N PHE A 422 -8.14 -20.10 27.81
CA PHE A 422 -8.70 -19.39 26.68
C PHE A 422 -9.61 -20.22 25.77
N ASN A 423 -10.00 -21.45 26.21
CA ASN A 423 -10.85 -22.35 25.41
C ASN A 423 -12.26 -21.80 25.19
N ASP A 424 -12.75 -20.94 26.05
CA ASP A 424 -14.06 -20.29 25.96
C ASP A 424 -14.11 -19.22 24.86
N TRP A 425 -12.93 -18.80 24.34
CA TRP A 425 -12.83 -17.93 23.20
C TRP A 425 -12.98 -18.64 21.84
N ASP A 426 -12.92 -19.98 21.78
CA ASP A 426 -12.99 -20.73 20.54
C ASP A 426 -14.31 -20.51 19.78
N ASP A 427 -15.41 -20.30 20.52
CA ASP A 427 -16.73 -20.03 19.95
C ASP A 427 -17.00 -18.54 19.65
N ALA A 428 -16.05 -17.64 19.89
CA ALA A 428 -16.24 -16.21 19.65
C ALA A 428 -16.40 -15.92 18.16
N LEU A 429 -17.46 -15.17 17.81
CA LEU A 429 -17.83 -14.88 16.41
C LEU A 429 -16.98 -13.77 15.77
N HIS A 430 -16.48 -12.84 16.59
CA HIS A 430 -15.76 -11.66 16.11
C HIS A 430 -14.26 -11.87 16.27
N VAL A 431 -13.64 -12.36 15.19
CA VAL A 431 -12.21 -12.65 15.11
C VAL A 431 -11.55 -11.65 14.15
N TYR A 432 -10.46 -11.05 14.59
CA TYR A 432 -9.65 -10.08 13.86
C TYR A 432 -8.23 -10.61 13.75
N HIS A 433 -7.69 -10.57 12.53
CA HIS A 433 -6.35 -11.08 12.26
C HIS A 433 -5.41 -9.95 11.88
N ASP A 434 -4.18 -10.08 12.27
CA ASP A 434 -3.08 -9.22 11.85
C ASP A 434 -2.07 -9.98 10.98
N HIS A 435 -1.11 -9.27 10.41
CA HIS A 435 -0.03 -9.83 9.62
C HIS A 435 0.99 -10.54 10.52
N THR A 436 1.38 -11.75 10.13
CA THR A 436 2.35 -12.54 10.90
C THR A 436 3.77 -12.20 10.49
N GLY A 437 4.65 -11.91 11.45
CA GLY A 437 6.09 -11.74 11.21
C GLY A 437 6.48 -10.36 10.66
N ASP A 438 5.66 -9.34 10.87
CA ASP A 438 5.93 -7.97 10.39
C ASP A 438 6.78 -7.12 11.38
N ILE A 439 7.14 -7.66 12.53
CA ILE A 439 8.01 -7.02 13.53
C ILE A 439 9.52 -7.13 13.23
N THR A 440 9.90 -7.43 11.99
CA THR A 440 11.31 -7.63 11.63
C THR A 440 12.15 -6.37 11.84
N ASP A 441 13.38 -6.55 12.32
CA ASP A 441 14.34 -5.46 12.47
C ASP A 441 14.78 -4.94 11.10
N ARG A 442 14.93 -3.61 11.00
CA ARG A 442 15.53 -2.94 9.85
C ARG A 442 16.98 -2.60 10.13
N HIS A 443 17.88 -2.94 9.22
CA HIS A 443 19.24 -2.44 9.17
C HIS A 443 19.69 -2.43 7.70
N HIS A 444 19.48 -1.31 7.01
CA HIS A 444 19.76 -1.21 5.58
C HIS A 444 20.34 0.17 5.23
N PRO A 445 21.38 0.26 4.36
CA PRO A 445 21.89 1.56 3.92
C PRO A 445 20.79 2.37 3.21
N GLY A 446 20.84 3.68 3.41
CA GLY A 446 20.01 4.63 2.69
C GLY A 446 20.68 5.16 1.43
N TRP A 447 20.01 6.08 0.74
CA TRP A 447 20.53 6.75 -0.45
C TRP A 447 21.76 7.61 -0.12
N GLY A 448 22.77 7.50 -0.96
CA GLY A 448 23.95 8.37 -0.90
C GLY A 448 24.81 8.12 0.35
N SER A 449 25.06 9.17 1.12
CA SER A 449 25.85 9.12 2.36
C SER A 449 24.99 8.94 3.61
N ILE A 450 23.70 8.66 3.46
CA ILE A 450 22.83 8.38 4.59
C ILE A 450 23.30 7.08 5.24
N ASP A 451 23.58 7.13 6.54
CA ASP A 451 23.88 5.96 7.34
C ASP A 451 22.74 4.95 7.29
N ALA A 452 23.00 3.74 7.72
CA ALA A 452 21.98 2.70 7.70
C ALA A 452 20.73 3.13 8.49
N TYR A 453 19.57 3.00 7.85
CA TYR A 453 18.29 3.05 8.54
C TYR A 453 18.17 1.84 9.46
N THR A 454 17.84 2.10 10.71
CA THR A 454 17.67 1.06 11.73
C THR A 454 16.29 1.18 12.37
N ASN A 455 15.65 0.05 12.59
CA ASN A 455 14.42 -0.05 13.37
C ASN A 455 14.43 -1.40 14.10
N ALA A 456 14.44 -1.36 15.42
CA ALA A 456 14.35 -2.53 16.29
C ALA A 456 13.28 -2.30 17.37
N SER A 457 12.21 -1.60 16.98
CA SER A 457 11.08 -1.26 17.87
C SER A 457 10.13 -2.42 18.11
N GLY A 458 10.08 -3.40 17.21
CA GLY A 458 9.26 -4.61 17.32
C GLY A 458 9.59 -5.43 18.56
N ARG A 459 8.56 -6.02 19.17
CA ARG A 459 8.70 -6.84 20.37
C ARG A 459 7.78 -8.05 20.38
N ASN A 460 6.49 -7.85 20.35
CA ASN A 460 5.48 -8.91 20.29
C ASN A 460 4.79 -8.83 18.91
N ASP A 461 4.79 -9.94 18.20
CA ASP A 461 4.11 -10.12 16.91
C ASP A 461 2.64 -10.42 17.19
N LEU A 462 1.76 -9.46 16.98
CA LEU A 462 0.32 -9.53 17.24
C LEU A 462 -0.33 -10.34 16.12
N LEU A 463 -1.08 -11.39 16.44
CA LEU A 463 -1.63 -12.29 15.42
C LEU A 463 -3.14 -12.21 15.28
N GLU A 464 -3.81 -12.18 16.44
CA GLU A 464 -5.25 -12.34 16.50
C GLU A 464 -5.83 -11.63 17.70
N SER A 465 -6.94 -10.95 17.49
CA SER A 465 -7.78 -10.43 18.56
C SER A 465 -9.22 -10.93 18.40
N ARG A 466 -9.91 -11.13 19.53
CA ARG A 466 -11.34 -11.45 19.54
C ARG A 466 -12.08 -10.48 20.43
N LEU A 467 -13.37 -10.29 20.18
CA LEU A 467 -14.24 -9.44 20.98
C LEU A 467 -15.57 -10.15 21.21
N VAL A 468 -15.97 -10.22 22.48
CA VAL A 468 -17.27 -10.75 22.92
C VAL A 468 -18.00 -9.67 23.70
N GLU A 469 -19.26 -9.40 23.32
CA GLU A 469 -20.13 -8.42 23.96
C GLU A 469 -21.24 -9.10 24.75
N THR A 470 -21.39 -8.71 26.01
CA THR A 470 -22.57 -9.02 26.85
C THR A 470 -23.40 -7.75 27.07
N ASN A 471 -24.47 -7.86 27.89
CA ASN A 471 -25.25 -6.68 28.28
C ASN A 471 -24.40 -5.63 28.99
N ASP A 472 -23.47 -6.06 29.83
CA ASP A 472 -22.75 -5.16 30.74
C ASP A 472 -21.26 -5.01 30.41
N THR A 473 -20.70 -5.91 29.60
CA THR A 473 -19.26 -5.96 29.35
C THR A 473 -18.88 -6.07 27.86
N LEU A 474 -17.66 -5.64 27.56
CA LEU A 474 -16.90 -5.97 26.37
C LEU A 474 -15.66 -6.73 26.83
N SER A 475 -15.52 -7.97 26.39
CA SER A 475 -14.33 -8.77 26.65
C SER A 475 -13.46 -8.83 25.41
N PHE A 476 -12.16 -8.62 25.58
CA PHE A 476 -11.17 -8.64 24.52
C PHE A 476 -10.15 -9.75 24.78
N TYR A 477 -9.78 -10.41 23.71
CA TYR A 477 -8.70 -11.38 23.65
C TYR A 477 -7.62 -10.90 22.68
N LEU A 478 -6.37 -11.21 23.01
CA LEU A 478 -5.22 -10.98 22.14
C LEU A 478 -4.28 -12.18 22.20
N ARG A 479 -3.80 -12.62 21.03
CA ARG A 479 -2.77 -13.65 20.89
C ARG A 479 -1.59 -13.11 20.12
N THR A 480 -0.39 -13.41 20.60
CA THR A 480 0.89 -13.08 19.96
C THR A 480 1.58 -14.35 19.43
N ALA A 481 2.56 -14.19 18.51
CA ALA A 481 3.29 -15.32 17.94
C ALA A 481 4.13 -16.08 18.97
N ALA A 482 4.69 -15.37 19.94
CA ALA A 482 5.49 -15.93 21.02
C ALA A 482 4.95 -15.47 22.37
N GLY A 483 5.35 -16.16 23.45
CA GLY A 483 4.96 -15.76 24.80
C GLY A 483 5.40 -14.36 25.17
N PHE A 484 4.57 -13.64 25.92
CA PHE A 484 4.91 -12.30 26.39
C PHE A 484 6.19 -12.32 27.23
N SER A 485 7.11 -11.42 26.92
CA SER A 485 8.42 -11.34 27.55
C SER A 485 8.30 -11.19 29.09
N GLY A 486 8.90 -12.10 29.84
CA GLY A 486 8.86 -12.11 31.30
C GLY A 486 7.56 -12.59 31.92
N GLY A 487 6.59 -13.12 31.15
CA GLY A 487 5.32 -13.65 31.65
C GLY A 487 4.43 -12.59 32.32
N GLN A 488 4.66 -11.32 32.01
CA GLN A 488 3.94 -10.18 32.58
C GLN A 488 3.36 -9.30 31.48
N LEU A 489 2.33 -8.53 31.81
CA LEU A 489 1.74 -7.53 30.91
C LEU A 489 2.82 -6.54 30.45
N PRO A 490 3.08 -6.41 29.14
CA PRO A 490 4.13 -5.53 28.62
C PRO A 490 3.83 -4.04 28.83
N HIS A 491 4.83 -3.21 29.06
CA HIS A 491 4.66 -1.77 29.23
C HIS A 491 4.13 -1.06 28.00
N GLY A 492 4.52 -1.49 26.80
CA GLY A 492 4.15 -0.82 25.55
C GLY A 492 2.86 -1.32 24.93
N LEU A 493 2.33 -2.46 25.43
CA LEU A 493 1.08 -3.01 24.91
C LEU A 493 -0.10 -2.13 25.31
N THR A 494 -0.82 -1.64 24.31
CA THR A 494 -1.96 -0.74 24.49
C THR A 494 -3.12 -1.16 23.59
N LEU A 495 -4.33 -1.21 24.14
CA LEU A 495 -5.57 -1.28 23.38
C LEU A 495 -6.17 0.12 23.31
N TYR A 496 -6.18 0.70 22.12
CA TYR A 496 -6.83 1.98 21.84
C TYR A 496 -8.28 1.76 21.44
N LEU A 497 -9.19 2.62 21.94
CA LEU A 497 -10.62 2.57 21.63
C LEU A 497 -11.10 3.93 21.13
N LYS A 498 -11.93 3.91 20.07
CA LYS A 498 -12.59 5.08 19.52
C LYS A 498 -14.09 4.86 19.46
N THR A 499 -14.84 5.70 20.15
CA THR A 499 -16.31 5.67 20.25
C THR A 499 -16.95 6.93 19.66
N SER A 500 -16.18 8.01 19.48
CA SER A 500 -16.58 9.31 18.96
C SER A 500 -15.99 9.58 17.59
N GLN A 501 -16.68 10.34 16.76
CA GLN A 501 -16.15 10.78 15.46
C GLN A 501 -15.01 11.81 15.61
N THR A 502 -14.98 12.52 16.74
CA THR A 502 -13.96 13.55 17.01
C THR A 502 -13.39 13.36 18.41
N PRO A 503 -12.57 12.32 18.60
CA PRO A 503 -11.95 12.07 19.89
C PRO A 503 -10.92 13.16 20.23
N PRO A 504 -10.79 13.53 21.52
CA PRO A 504 -9.85 14.57 21.93
C PRO A 504 -8.38 14.12 21.98
N GLY A 505 -8.11 12.82 21.88
CA GLY A 505 -6.75 12.28 21.95
C GLY A 505 -5.92 12.58 20.70
N ALA A 506 -4.62 12.86 20.87
CA ALA A 506 -3.68 13.16 19.78
C ALA A 506 -3.62 12.07 18.70
N LEU A 507 -3.76 10.79 19.11
CA LEU A 507 -3.74 9.64 18.22
C LEU A 507 -5.12 9.34 17.58
N GLY A 508 -6.15 10.16 17.90
CA GLY A 508 -7.49 9.93 17.38
C GLY A 508 -8.33 8.91 18.17
N TYR A 509 -8.03 8.69 19.46
CA TYR A 509 -8.77 7.75 20.30
C TYR A 509 -9.35 8.44 21.56
N ASP A 510 -10.50 7.94 22.02
CA ASP A 510 -11.17 8.41 23.24
C ASP A 510 -10.60 7.75 24.49
N TYR A 511 -10.23 6.46 24.40
CA TYR A 511 -9.76 5.67 25.51
C TYR A 511 -8.53 4.86 25.10
N ARG A 512 -7.73 4.52 26.12
CA ARG A 512 -6.67 3.53 26.00
C ARG A 512 -6.66 2.63 27.23
N ILE A 513 -6.34 1.36 27.00
CA ILE A 513 -6.18 0.35 28.03
C ILE A 513 -4.73 -0.11 27.97
N MET A 514 -4.02 0.02 29.09
CA MET A 514 -2.60 -0.27 29.18
C MET A 514 -2.18 -0.65 30.60
N ARG A 515 -0.95 -1.11 30.73
CA ARG A 515 -0.33 -1.36 32.04
C ARG A 515 -0.15 -0.05 32.81
N SER A 516 -0.52 -0.04 34.12
CA SER A 516 -0.25 1.10 35.00
C SER A 516 1.24 1.33 35.20
N SER A 517 1.64 2.59 35.44
CA SER A 517 2.95 2.89 36.02
C SER A 517 3.01 2.31 37.43
N VAL A 518 4.06 1.51 37.72
CA VAL A 518 4.17 0.79 38.99
C VAL A 518 5.09 1.56 39.93
N THR A 519 4.67 1.73 41.18
CA THR A 519 5.58 2.07 42.28
C THR A 519 6.39 0.81 42.67
N ILE A 520 7.63 0.96 43.05
CA ILE A 520 8.49 -0.18 43.43
C ILE A 520 7.80 -0.99 44.55
N GLY A 521 7.50 -2.25 44.26
CA GLY A 521 6.87 -3.19 45.20
C GLY A 521 5.39 -3.43 45.01
N GLU A 522 4.75 -2.79 43.99
CA GLU A 522 3.36 -3.05 43.64
C GLU A 522 3.25 -3.93 42.37
N ASP A 523 2.25 -4.78 42.27
CA ASP A 523 1.97 -5.54 41.08
C ASP A 523 1.37 -4.62 40.00
N PRO A 524 1.81 -4.75 38.71
CA PRO A 524 1.25 -3.96 37.63
C PRO A 524 -0.22 -4.31 37.42
N GLN A 525 -1.03 -3.26 37.24
CA GLN A 525 -2.45 -3.38 36.99
C GLN A 525 -2.77 -2.98 35.54
N LEU A 526 -3.83 -3.54 34.99
CA LEU A 526 -4.40 -3.06 33.74
C LEU A 526 -5.36 -1.90 34.05
N ILE A 527 -5.14 -0.75 33.43
CA ILE A 527 -5.97 0.44 33.64
C ILE A 527 -6.59 0.89 32.32
N ILE A 528 -7.77 1.52 32.45
CA ILE A 528 -8.36 2.29 31.36
C ILE A 528 -8.22 3.77 31.66
N GLU A 529 -7.76 4.52 30.66
CA GLU A 529 -7.66 5.96 30.69
C GLU A 529 -8.56 6.59 29.61
N LYS A 530 -9.12 7.74 29.92
CA LYS A 530 -9.89 8.58 29.00
C LYS A 530 -9.06 9.80 28.55
N ALA A 531 -9.07 10.09 27.27
CA ALA A 531 -8.48 11.31 26.72
C ALA A 531 -9.28 12.54 27.17
N VAL A 532 -8.60 13.53 27.72
CA VAL A 532 -9.18 14.82 28.11
C VAL A 532 -8.68 15.97 27.25
N SER A 533 -7.58 15.75 26.53
CA SER A 533 -7.05 16.63 25.48
C SER A 533 -6.13 15.82 24.57
N SER A 534 -5.55 16.47 23.57
CA SER A 534 -4.59 15.84 22.66
C SER A 534 -3.37 15.22 23.36
N THR A 535 -2.99 15.70 24.54
CA THR A 535 -1.79 15.23 25.25
C THR A 535 -2.06 14.65 26.62
N ARG A 536 -3.29 14.77 27.14
CA ARG A 536 -3.60 14.40 28.53
C ARG A 536 -4.63 13.29 28.60
N TRP A 537 -4.28 12.26 29.34
CA TRP A 537 -5.10 11.10 29.67
C TRP A 537 -5.41 11.10 31.18
N THR A 538 -6.56 10.57 31.57
CA THR A 538 -6.95 10.43 32.95
C THR A 538 -7.46 9.01 33.21
N GLN A 539 -6.87 8.33 34.17
CA GLN A 539 -7.33 7.02 34.59
C GLN A 539 -8.76 7.11 35.16
N ILE A 540 -9.62 6.20 34.69
CA ILE A 540 -11.02 6.14 35.11
C ILE A 540 -11.37 4.84 35.84
N ALA A 541 -10.62 3.75 35.60
CA ALA A 541 -10.80 2.48 36.29
C ALA A 541 -9.56 1.58 36.19
N THR A 542 -9.56 0.54 37.00
CA THR A 542 -8.70 -0.65 36.89
C THR A 542 -9.55 -1.78 36.33
N LEU A 543 -8.98 -2.59 35.43
CA LEU A 543 -9.69 -3.66 34.73
C LEU A 543 -9.17 -5.04 35.13
N PRO A 544 -10.06 -6.04 35.22
CA PRO A 544 -9.65 -7.42 35.37
C PRO A 544 -9.05 -7.95 34.06
N TYR A 545 -8.00 -8.76 34.17
CA TYR A 545 -7.37 -9.46 33.08
C TYR A 545 -6.73 -10.75 33.52
N ALA A 546 -6.50 -11.67 32.58
CA ALA A 546 -5.63 -12.82 32.78
C ALA A 546 -4.65 -12.93 31.60
N LEU A 547 -3.44 -13.42 31.89
CA LEU A 547 -2.37 -13.55 30.90
C LEU A 547 -1.63 -14.87 31.16
N THR A 548 -1.55 -15.71 30.13
CA THR A 548 -0.82 -16.98 30.19
C THR A 548 -0.11 -17.24 28.85
N GLY A 549 1.19 -17.44 28.90
CA GLY A 549 1.98 -17.74 27.71
C GLY A 549 1.99 -16.57 26.72
N ASN A 550 1.30 -16.74 25.58
CA ASN A 550 1.17 -15.77 24.50
C ASN A 550 -0.26 -15.24 24.33
N GLU A 551 -1.10 -15.42 25.32
CA GLU A 551 -2.52 -15.08 25.29
C GLU A 551 -2.89 -14.16 26.45
N LEU A 552 -3.69 -13.16 26.14
CA LEU A 552 -4.21 -12.15 27.07
C LEU A 552 -5.72 -12.04 26.89
N GLU A 553 -6.44 -12.01 27.98
CA GLU A 553 -7.85 -11.67 28.02
C GLU A 553 -8.12 -10.56 29.03
N LEU A 554 -9.07 -9.70 28.74
CA LEU A 554 -9.50 -8.61 29.62
C LEU A 554 -11.00 -8.37 29.48
N SER A 555 -11.61 -7.78 30.51
CA SER A 555 -13.02 -7.39 30.48
C SER A 555 -13.20 -5.93 30.88
N LEU A 556 -13.95 -5.21 30.05
CA LEU A 556 -14.28 -3.79 30.20
C LEU A 556 -15.78 -3.65 30.47
N SER A 557 -16.15 -3.12 31.63
CA SER A 557 -17.55 -2.76 31.90
C SER A 557 -17.99 -1.59 31.01
N LYS A 558 -19.15 -1.73 30.36
CA LYS A 558 -19.73 -0.69 29.48
C LYS A 558 -20.05 0.62 30.20
N VAL A 559 -20.15 0.60 31.52
CA VAL A 559 -20.31 1.83 32.35
C VAL A 559 -19.16 2.82 32.13
N HIS A 560 -17.97 2.32 31.75
CA HIS A 560 -16.80 3.17 31.46
C HIS A 560 -16.79 3.75 30.05
N LEU A 561 -17.72 3.33 29.17
CA LEU A 561 -17.91 3.83 27.82
C LEU A 561 -19.29 4.49 27.65
N PRO A 562 -19.58 5.61 28.30
CA PRO A 562 -20.88 6.23 28.21
C PRO A 562 -21.19 6.70 26.78
N ASN A 563 -22.35 6.30 26.24
CA ASN A 563 -22.81 6.63 24.90
C ASN A 563 -21.82 6.25 23.77
N PRO A 564 -21.40 4.98 23.66
CA PRO A 564 -20.38 4.56 22.70
C PRO A 564 -20.83 4.64 21.23
N GLY A 565 -22.11 4.98 20.97
CA GLY A 565 -22.68 5.01 19.63
C GLY A 565 -23.11 3.62 19.13
N LYS A 566 -23.09 3.44 17.78
CA LYS A 566 -23.49 2.18 17.13
C LYS A 566 -22.32 1.24 16.84
N SER A 567 -21.11 1.75 16.91
CA SER A 567 -19.89 0.99 16.62
C SER A 567 -18.76 1.41 17.53
N LEU A 568 -17.87 0.47 17.79
CA LEU A 568 -16.59 0.66 18.45
C LEU A 568 -15.50 0.42 17.41
N GLU A 569 -14.55 1.36 17.31
CA GLU A 569 -13.31 1.15 16.59
C GLU A 569 -12.19 0.89 17.60
N PHE A 570 -11.30 -0.07 17.30
CA PHE A 570 -10.20 -0.38 18.20
C PHE A 570 -8.94 -0.82 17.47
N LYS A 571 -7.80 -0.65 18.15
CA LYS A 571 -6.47 -1.01 17.69
C LYS A 571 -5.65 -1.53 18.85
N TRP A 572 -4.98 -2.65 18.66
CA TRP A 572 -3.87 -3.06 19.50
C TRP A 572 -2.57 -2.48 18.97
N ALA A 573 -1.68 -2.07 19.86
CA ALA A 573 -0.35 -1.62 19.48
C ALA A 573 0.65 -1.99 20.57
N ASP A 574 1.81 -2.46 20.18
CA ASP A 574 2.90 -2.83 21.10
C ASP A 574 4.26 -2.35 20.58
N ALA A 575 4.87 -1.43 21.30
CA ALA A 575 6.18 -0.89 20.97
C ALA A 575 7.03 -0.70 22.23
N LYS A 576 8.35 -0.61 22.04
CA LYS A 576 9.29 -0.25 23.10
C LYS A 576 9.15 1.22 23.54
N GLU A 577 8.77 2.07 22.60
CA GLU A 577 8.54 3.50 22.80
C GLU A 577 7.05 3.85 22.62
N SER A 578 6.64 5.00 23.16
CA SER A 578 5.26 5.45 23.04
C SER A 578 4.96 5.97 21.65
N PHE A 579 3.78 5.68 21.14
CA PHE A 579 3.24 6.30 19.92
C PHE A 579 2.90 7.77 20.19
N ASN A 580 3.38 8.68 19.34
CA ASN A 580 3.25 10.13 19.55
C ASN A 580 2.30 10.80 18.54
N ASP A 581 2.18 10.25 17.35
CA ASP A 581 1.27 10.70 16.30
C ASP A 581 0.77 9.50 15.47
N PRO A 582 -0.29 9.66 14.67
CA PRO A 582 -0.84 8.56 13.86
C PRO A 582 0.13 7.96 12.84
N MET A 583 1.13 8.71 12.38
CA MET A 583 2.13 8.19 11.45
C MET A 583 3.07 7.18 12.12
N SER A 584 3.26 7.27 13.44
CA SER A 584 4.10 6.30 14.16
C SER A 584 3.55 4.86 14.13
N PHE A 585 2.26 4.68 13.82
CA PHE A 585 1.69 3.33 13.60
C PHE A 585 2.15 2.66 12.28
N TYR A 586 2.92 3.36 11.43
CA TYR A 586 3.49 2.79 10.21
C TYR A 586 4.82 2.05 10.43
N ASP A 587 5.58 2.46 11.44
CA ASP A 587 6.97 2.03 11.59
C ASP A 587 7.40 1.67 13.01
N GLN A 588 6.60 1.97 14.03
CA GLN A 588 6.96 1.65 15.41
C GLN A 588 6.26 0.38 15.91
N GLY A 589 7.06 -0.54 16.43
CA GLY A 589 6.56 -1.75 17.09
C GLY A 589 5.72 -2.63 16.17
N ASP A 590 4.59 -3.07 16.69
CA ASP A 590 3.55 -3.80 15.98
C ASP A 590 2.18 -3.18 16.24
N CYS A 591 1.32 -3.12 15.23
CA CYS A 591 0.01 -2.51 15.29
C CYS A 591 -1.04 -3.36 14.57
N ALA A 592 -2.02 -3.82 15.29
CA ALA A 592 -3.13 -4.62 14.81
C ALA A 592 -4.45 -3.83 14.85
N PRO A 593 -4.94 -3.31 13.71
CA PRO A 593 -4.34 -3.28 12.38
C PRO A 593 -3.32 -2.14 12.23
N ASN A 594 -2.52 -2.18 11.13
CA ASN A 594 -1.48 -1.21 10.84
C ASN A 594 -1.98 0.20 10.51
N ALA A 595 -1.04 1.18 10.52
CA ALA A 595 -1.23 2.54 10.07
C ALA A 595 -2.44 3.21 10.78
N ARG A 596 -3.27 4.00 10.07
CA ARG A 596 -4.48 4.58 10.67
C ARG A 596 -5.68 3.64 10.72
N PHE A 597 -5.57 2.41 10.25
CA PHE A 597 -6.67 1.46 10.30
C PHE A 597 -7.06 1.11 11.74
N ASN A 598 -8.35 0.83 11.94
CA ASN A 598 -8.92 0.29 13.16
C ASN A 598 -9.82 -0.89 12.82
N TYR A 599 -9.82 -1.91 13.64
CA TYR A 599 -10.89 -2.90 13.63
C TYR A 599 -12.20 -2.23 13.99
N ARG A 600 -13.30 -2.71 13.41
CA ARG A 600 -14.63 -2.15 13.64
C ARG A 600 -15.58 -3.21 14.14
N TYR A 601 -16.26 -2.92 15.24
CA TYR A 601 -17.26 -3.75 15.85
C TYR A 601 -18.61 -3.02 15.94
N LEU A 602 -19.71 -3.70 15.57
CA LEU A 602 -21.06 -3.15 15.68
C LEU A 602 -21.62 -3.51 17.06
N LEU A 603 -21.91 -2.49 17.89
CA LEU A 603 -22.48 -2.66 19.21
C LEU A 603 -23.95 -3.07 19.12
N ASN A 604 -24.39 -3.99 19.99
CA ASN A 604 -25.77 -4.44 20.09
C ASN A 604 -26.71 -3.29 20.47
N SER A 605 -27.73 -3.05 19.63
CA SER A 605 -28.70 -1.97 19.81
C SER A 605 -29.75 -2.25 20.92
N ASN A 606 -29.80 -3.48 21.44
CA ASN A 606 -30.86 -3.90 22.38
C ASN A 606 -30.59 -3.50 23.85
N ASN A 607 -29.52 -2.75 24.12
CA ASN A 607 -29.09 -2.38 25.48
C ASN A 607 -29.04 -0.86 25.68
N ARG A 608 -30.10 -0.13 25.33
CA ARG A 608 -30.29 1.27 25.70
C ARG A 608 -31.27 1.43 26.85
#